data_bd0bba1a50b22f8c2c6c8e61acb4f832
#
_entry.id   bd0bba1a50b22f8c2c6c8e61acb4f832
#
_cell.length_a   1.000
_cell.length_b   1.000
_cell.length_c   1.000
_cell.angle_alpha   90.00
_cell.angle_beta   90.00
_cell.angle_gamma   90.00
#
_symmetry.space_group_name_H-M   'P 1'
#
loop_
_entity.id
_entity.type
_entity.pdbx_description
1 polymer ?
#
loop_
_entity_poly.entity_id
_entity_poly.type
_entity_poly.pdbx_seq_one_letter_code
_entity_poly.pdbx_strand_id
1 'polypeptide(L)'
;MDYRINNEAVAACVAAQLVRNGCKSLSTVVGLTNLLMHEKERKRLLSTDNEKELSTIIGQLDGGLLTIIMNSLVLMIQGGCMTFEEGDLSLTQFGISMCEQMKDRRSKMLSNILRDMPAIMEKTVRMKENMFDQRYVIAL
;
A
#
# COMPACT_ATOMS: atom_id res chain seq x y z
N MET A 1 3.56 -19.68 14.15
CA MET A 1 3.18 -18.91 12.95
C MET A 1 4.11 -17.72 12.81
N ASP A 2 4.68 -17.54 11.64
CA ASP A 2 5.60 -16.44 11.41
C ASP A 2 4.81 -15.20 10.93
N TYR A 3 4.62 -14.25 11.83
CA TYR A 3 3.92 -12.99 11.52
C TYR A 3 4.56 -12.23 10.37
N ARG A 4 5.86 -12.40 10.18
CA ARG A 4 6.60 -11.71 9.14
C ARG A 4 6.17 -12.16 7.76
N ILE A 5 5.97 -13.45 7.55
CA ILE A 5 5.50 -13.99 6.27
C ILE A 5 4.10 -13.48 5.96
N ASN A 6 3.21 -13.44 6.96
CA ASN A 6 1.86 -12.93 6.78
C ASN A 6 1.87 -11.46 6.36
N ASN A 7 2.72 -10.65 6.99
CA ASN A 7 2.83 -9.23 6.66
C ASN A 7 3.36 -9.02 5.25
N GLU A 8 4.34 -9.81 4.80
CA GLU A 8 4.85 -9.72 3.44
C GLU A 8 3.77 -10.06 2.42
N ALA A 9 3.01 -11.11 2.65
CA ALA A 9 1.92 -11.51 1.77
C ALA A 9 0.83 -10.43 1.70
N VAL A 10 0.44 -9.87 2.85
CA VAL A 10 -0.55 -8.80 2.92
C VAL A 10 -0.04 -7.56 2.19
N ALA A 11 1.21 -7.17 2.45
CA ALA A 11 1.81 -6.00 1.79
C ALA A 11 1.82 -6.17 0.27
N ALA A 12 2.19 -7.35 -0.23
CA ALA A 12 2.20 -7.63 -1.66
C ALA A 12 0.80 -7.49 -2.26
N CYS A 13 -0.21 -8.07 -1.62
CA CYS A 13 -1.59 -7.99 -2.10
C CYS A 13 -2.12 -6.55 -2.09
N VAL A 14 -1.85 -5.81 -1.02
CA VAL A 14 -2.30 -4.42 -0.91
C VAL A 14 -1.64 -3.56 -1.99
N ALA A 15 -0.32 -3.67 -2.14
CA ALA A 15 0.41 -2.91 -3.14
C ALA A 15 -0.08 -3.23 -4.56
N ALA A 16 -0.29 -4.50 -4.86
CA ALA A 16 -0.80 -4.93 -6.17
C ALA A 16 -2.18 -4.33 -6.46
N GLN A 17 -3.07 -4.31 -5.47
CA GLN A 17 -4.40 -3.72 -5.65
C GLN A 17 -4.33 -2.21 -5.83
N LEU A 18 -3.44 -1.52 -5.14
CA LEU A 18 -3.22 -0.08 -5.32
C LEU A 18 -2.77 0.22 -6.75
N VAL A 19 -1.81 -0.53 -7.25
CA VAL A 19 -1.31 -0.36 -8.62
C VAL A 19 -2.41 -0.67 -9.63
N ARG A 20 -3.18 -1.74 -9.40
CA ARG A 20 -4.31 -2.10 -10.26
C ARG A 20 -5.35 -0.98 -10.34
N ASN A 21 -5.54 -0.24 -9.26
CA ASN A 21 -6.51 0.86 -9.19
C ASN A 21 -5.92 2.21 -9.63
N GLY A 22 -4.77 2.22 -10.26
CA GLY A 22 -4.19 3.40 -10.87
C GLY A 22 -3.14 4.15 -10.06
N CYS A 23 -2.81 3.67 -8.88
CA CYS A 23 -1.72 4.22 -8.08
C CYS A 23 -0.39 3.72 -8.65
N LYS A 24 0.43 4.61 -9.20
CA LYS A 24 1.63 4.19 -9.95
C LYS A 24 2.93 4.58 -9.29
N SER A 25 3.02 5.75 -8.68
CA SER A 25 4.25 6.23 -8.06
C SER A 25 4.70 5.28 -6.95
N LEU A 26 5.97 4.89 -6.98
CA LEU A 26 6.54 3.99 -5.98
C LEU A 26 6.36 4.54 -4.56
N SER A 27 6.67 5.81 -4.35
CA SER A 27 6.55 6.42 -3.03
C SER A 27 5.11 6.44 -2.53
N THR A 28 4.15 6.71 -3.41
CA THR A 28 2.73 6.70 -3.05
C THR A 28 2.25 5.28 -2.73
N VAL A 29 2.64 4.29 -3.54
CA VAL A 29 2.27 2.89 -3.28
C VAL A 29 2.83 2.42 -1.93
N VAL A 30 4.10 2.71 -1.66
CA VAL A 30 4.73 2.34 -0.39
C VAL A 30 4.04 3.04 0.78
N GLY A 31 3.80 4.35 0.66
CA GLY A 31 3.16 5.13 1.71
C GLY A 31 1.73 4.70 2.00
N LEU A 32 0.93 4.48 0.96
CA LEU A 32 -0.44 4.01 1.13
C LEU A 32 -0.50 2.57 1.65
N THR A 33 0.39 1.69 1.20
CA THR A 33 0.47 0.34 1.73
C THR A 33 0.76 0.37 3.23
N ASN A 34 1.72 1.18 3.63
CA ASN A 34 2.06 1.35 5.05
C ASN A 34 0.86 1.85 5.86
N LEU A 35 0.17 2.88 5.37
CA LEU A 35 -1.03 3.42 6.01
C LEU A 35 -2.12 2.36 6.14
N LEU A 36 -2.40 1.66 5.05
CA LEU A 36 -3.47 0.65 5.03
C LEU A 36 -3.19 -0.52 5.96
N MET A 37 -1.92 -0.86 6.17
CA MET A 37 -1.54 -1.95 7.08
C MET A 37 -1.55 -1.54 8.55
N HIS A 38 -1.64 -0.27 8.86
CA HIS A 38 -1.74 0.23 10.23
C HIS A 38 -3.21 0.46 10.58
N GLU A 39 -3.85 -0.53 11.18
CA GLU A 39 -5.29 -0.52 11.45
C GLU A 39 -5.75 0.69 12.23
N LYS A 40 -5.04 1.06 13.29
CA LYS A 40 -5.40 2.18 14.15
C LYS A 40 -5.44 3.50 13.36
N GLU A 41 -4.39 3.77 12.62
CA GLU A 41 -4.26 4.99 11.83
C GLU A 41 -5.23 4.98 10.65
N ARG A 42 -5.43 3.82 10.02
CA ARG A 42 -6.42 3.67 8.95
C ARG A 42 -7.82 4.03 9.42
N LYS A 43 -8.22 3.51 10.58
CA LYS A 43 -9.54 3.80 11.16
C LYS A 43 -9.69 5.27 11.53
N ARG A 44 -8.65 5.88 12.10
CA ARG A 44 -8.66 7.30 12.40
C ARG A 44 -8.81 8.15 11.14
N LEU A 45 -8.11 7.78 10.09
CA LEU A 45 -8.19 8.48 8.81
C LEU A 45 -9.60 8.42 8.23
N LEU A 46 -10.25 7.27 8.33
CA LEU A 46 -11.62 7.08 7.83
C LEU A 46 -12.64 7.94 8.58
N SER A 47 -12.36 8.28 9.83
CA SER A 47 -13.30 9.02 10.68
C SER A 47 -13.15 10.53 10.62
N THR A 48 -12.18 11.06 9.86
CA THR A 48 -11.96 12.50 9.77
C THR A 48 -11.91 12.99 8.32
N ASP A 49 -12.39 14.22 8.09
CA ASP A 49 -12.28 14.90 6.80
C ASP A 49 -11.37 16.13 6.88
N ASN A 50 -10.80 16.40 8.05
CA ASN A 50 -9.94 17.57 8.27
C ASN A 50 -8.53 17.28 7.74
N GLU A 51 -8.06 18.09 6.79
CA GLU A 51 -6.74 17.91 6.17
C GLU A 51 -5.59 17.94 7.17
N LYS A 52 -5.67 18.78 8.20
CA LYS A 52 -4.63 18.83 9.23
C LYS A 52 -4.56 17.53 10.01
N GLU A 53 -5.71 16.95 10.35
CA GLU A 53 -5.75 15.66 11.03
C GLU A 53 -5.23 14.55 10.14
N LEU A 54 -5.61 14.54 8.85
CA LEU A 54 -5.09 13.57 7.89
C LEU A 54 -3.57 13.64 7.84
N SER A 55 -3.02 14.85 7.71
CA SER A 55 -1.58 15.08 7.69
C SER A 55 -0.90 14.59 8.96
N THR A 56 -1.50 14.88 10.11
CA THR A 56 -0.97 14.48 11.41
C THR A 56 -0.94 12.96 11.54
N ILE A 57 -2.02 12.29 11.14
CA ILE A 57 -2.12 10.82 11.20
C ILE A 57 -1.03 10.19 10.33
N ILE A 58 -0.90 10.67 9.10
CA ILE A 58 0.14 10.16 8.18
C ILE A 58 1.53 10.43 8.73
N GLY A 59 1.75 11.61 9.30
CA GLY A 59 3.03 11.97 9.92
C GLY A 59 3.40 11.11 11.12
N GLN A 60 2.43 10.49 11.79
CA GLN A 60 2.64 9.63 12.96
C GLN A 60 2.83 8.16 12.60
N LEU A 61 2.71 7.79 11.32
CA LEU A 61 2.88 6.39 10.92
C LEU A 61 4.25 5.86 11.27
N ASP A 62 4.25 4.67 11.88
CA ASP A 62 5.48 3.94 12.17
C ASP A 62 6.09 3.41 10.87
N GLY A 63 7.41 3.53 10.73
CA GLY A 63 8.16 3.03 9.58
C GLY A 63 8.61 1.57 9.71
N GLY A 64 8.19 0.86 10.74
CA GLY A 64 8.65 -0.51 11.00
C GLY A 64 8.29 -1.51 9.91
N LEU A 65 7.25 -1.26 9.11
CA LEU A 65 6.84 -2.15 8.02
C LEU A 65 7.47 -1.78 6.67
N LEU A 66 8.19 -0.67 6.57
CA LEU A 66 8.70 -0.20 5.28
C LEU A 66 9.62 -1.20 4.60
N THR A 67 10.52 -1.84 5.37
CA THR A 67 11.42 -2.87 4.82
C THR A 67 10.63 -4.06 4.27
N ILE A 68 9.60 -4.50 4.99
CA ILE A 68 8.74 -5.61 4.56
C ILE A 68 8.01 -5.22 3.27
N ILE A 69 7.47 -4.02 3.20
CA ILE A 69 6.76 -3.53 2.02
C ILE A 69 7.70 -3.46 0.81
N MET A 70 8.89 -2.88 0.99
CA MET A 70 9.87 -2.78 -0.09
C MET A 70 10.32 -4.15 -0.57
N ASN A 71 10.58 -5.08 0.34
CA ASN A 71 10.94 -6.44 -0.03
C ASN A 71 9.84 -7.13 -0.81
N SER A 72 8.58 -6.93 -0.43
CA SER A 72 7.43 -7.47 -1.15
C SER A 72 7.36 -6.96 -2.59
N LEU A 73 7.60 -5.66 -2.79
CA LEU A 73 7.63 -5.06 -4.13
C LEU A 73 8.76 -5.63 -4.97
N VAL A 74 9.96 -5.74 -4.40
CA VAL A 74 11.12 -6.31 -5.10
C VAL A 74 10.82 -7.75 -5.54
N LEU A 75 10.25 -8.55 -4.65
CA LEU A 75 9.89 -9.93 -4.98
C LEU A 75 8.85 -10.02 -6.10
N MET A 76 7.86 -9.13 -6.09
CA MET A 76 6.86 -9.09 -7.16
C MET A 76 7.47 -8.68 -8.50
N ILE A 77 8.41 -7.74 -8.50
CA ILE A 77 9.11 -7.33 -9.71
C ILE A 77 9.96 -8.49 -10.23
N GLN A 78 10.76 -9.12 -9.36
CA GLN A 78 11.61 -10.25 -9.73
C GLN A 78 10.79 -11.44 -10.21
N GLY A 79 9.62 -11.65 -9.63
CA GLY A 79 8.73 -12.75 -10.01
C GLY A 79 7.88 -12.50 -11.24
N GLY A 80 8.01 -11.33 -11.88
CA GLY A 80 7.27 -11.01 -13.10
C GLY A 80 5.83 -10.56 -12.90
N CYS A 81 5.44 -10.28 -11.65
CA CYS A 81 4.09 -9.78 -11.35
C CYS A 81 3.94 -8.28 -11.60
N MET A 82 5.04 -7.56 -11.53
CA MET A 82 5.05 -6.10 -11.56
C MET A 82 6.30 -5.60 -12.27
N THR A 83 6.18 -4.45 -12.93
CA THR A 83 7.33 -3.75 -13.53
C THR A 83 7.51 -2.40 -12.86
N PHE A 84 8.74 -1.91 -12.87
CA PHE A 84 9.08 -0.59 -12.35
C PHE A 84 9.89 0.16 -13.40
N GLU A 85 9.33 1.22 -13.95
CA GLU A 85 9.96 2.03 -14.99
C GLU A 85 9.70 3.51 -14.75
N GLU A 86 10.77 4.30 -14.75
CA GLU A 86 10.68 5.76 -14.60
C GLU A 86 9.91 6.21 -13.36
N GLY A 87 10.11 5.49 -12.25
CA GLY A 87 9.43 5.78 -10.99
C GLY A 87 8.04 5.22 -10.85
N ASP A 88 7.49 4.60 -11.90
CA ASP A 88 6.13 4.07 -11.92
C ASP A 88 6.09 2.56 -11.87
N LEU A 89 5.15 2.05 -11.08
CA LEU A 89 4.84 0.64 -10.97
C LEU A 89 3.66 0.29 -11.88
N SER A 90 3.72 -0.88 -12.51
CA SER A 90 2.64 -1.40 -13.34
C SER A 90 2.50 -2.89 -13.11
N LEU A 91 1.26 -3.40 -13.12
CA LEU A 91 1.02 -4.84 -13.06
C LEU A 91 1.17 -5.46 -14.45
N THR A 92 1.84 -6.61 -14.51
CA THR A 92 1.86 -7.45 -15.71
C THR A 92 0.56 -8.26 -15.78
N GLN A 93 0.31 -8.90 -16.93
CA GLN A 93 -0.82 -9.84 -17.05
C GLN A 93 -0.72 -10.96 -16.01
N PHE A 94 0.49 -11.44 -15.76
CA PHE A 94 0.71 -12.44 -14.73
C PHE A 94 0.33 -11.88 -13.34
N GLY A 95 0.69 -10.65 -13.03
CA GLY A 95 0.33 -10.00 -11.77
C GLY A 95 -1.18 -9.84 -11.60
N ILE A 96 -1.88 -9.46 -12.67
CA ILE A 96 -3.34 -9.34 -12.66
C ILE A 96 -3.97 -10.72 -12.39
N SER A 97 -3.48 -11.76 -13.08
CA SER A 97 -3.96 -13.13 -12.86
C SER A 97 -3.75 -13.59 -11.42
N MET A 98 -2.61 -13.28 -10.84
CA MET A 98 -2.34 -13.62 -9.44
C MET A 98 -3.31 -12.92 -8.49
N CYS A 99 -3.63 -11.65 -8.73
CA CYS A 99 -4.63 -10.93 -7.94
C CYS A 99 -6.00 -11.60 -8.00
N GLU A 100 -6.41 -12.04 -9.18
CA GLU A 100 -7.69 -12.72 -9.36
C GLU A 100 -7.72 -14.06 -8.63
N GLN A 101 -6.64 -14.84 -8.70
CA GLN A 101 -6.55 -16.13 -8.00
C GLN A 101 -6.58 -15.98 -6.50
N MET A 102 -6.12 -14.86 -5.97
CA MET A 102 -6.06 -14.63 -4.53
C MET A 102 -7.38 -14.16 -3.93
N LYS A 103 -8.38 -13.83 -4.73
CA LYS A 103 -9.67 -13.32 -4.25
C LYS A 103 -10.33 -14.23 -3.21
N ASP A 104 -10.28 -15.54 -3.45
CA ASP A 104 -10.95 -16.53 -2.58
C ASP A 104 -10.11 -16.96 -1.38
N ARG A 105 -8.87 -16.47 -1.29
CA ARG A 105 -7.92 -16.86 -0.24
C ARG A 105 -7.58 -15.73 0.70
N ARG A 106 -8.38 -14.68 0.71
CA ARG A 106 -8.11 -13.51 1.53
C ARG A 106 -8.31 -13.80 3.01
N SER A 107 -7.32 -13.43 3.82
CA SER A 107 -7.48 -13.39 5.27
C SER A 107 -8.50 -12.30 5.64
N LYS A 108 -9.04 -12.39 6.85
CA LYS A 108 -9.95 -11.36 7.38
C LYS A 108 -9.25 -9.98 7.41
N MET A 109 -7.98 -9.95 7.79
CA MET A 109 -7.18 -8.73 7.82
C MET A 109 -7.10 -8.10 6.43
N LEU A 110 -6.75 -8.87 5.40
CA LEU A 110 -6.66 -8.37 4.03
C LEU A 110 -8.01 -7.89 3.52
N SER A 111 -9.08 -8.63 3.80
CA SER A 111 -10.43 -8.23 3.39
C SER A 111 -10.84 -6.89 3.99
N ASN A 112 -10.52 -6.66 5.26
CA ASN A 112 -10.79 -5.38 5.92
C ASN A 112 -10.01 -4.24 5.29
N ILE A 113 -8.75 -4.46 4.98
CA ILE A 113 -7.89 -3.48 4.31
C ILE A 113 -8.45 -3.11 2.93
N LEU A 114 -8.80 -4.12 2.14
CA LEU A 114 -9.30 -3.89 0.78
C LEU A 114 -10.68 -3.22 0.78
N ARG A 115 -11.49 -3.48 1.80
CA ARG A 115 -12.77 -2.79 1.97
C ARG A 115 -12.57 -1.28 2.19
N ASP A 116 -11.56 -0.92 2.98
CA ASP A 116 -11.29 0.48 3.35
C ASP A 116 -10.48 1.23 2.28
N MET A 117 -9.83 0.51 1.38
CA MET A 117 -8.91 1.08 0.39
C MET A 117 -9.51 2.21 -0.46
N PRO A 118 -10.71 2.06 -1.06
CA PRO A 118 -11.25 3.13 -1.92
C PRO A 118 -11.43 4.45 -1.18
N ALA A 119 -11.95 4.40 0.04
CA ALA A 119 -12.16 5.61 0.86
C ALA A 119 -10.84 6.26 1.25
N ILE A 120 -9.84 5.45 1.61
CA ILE A 120 -8.50 5.95 1.94
C ILE A 120 -7.85 6.62 0.72
N MET A 121 -7.94 5.98 -0.45
CA MET A 121 -7.41 6.56 -1.69
C MET A 121 -8.06 7.90 -2.01
N GLU A 122 -9.38 7.99 -1.88
CA GLU A 122 -10.11 9.23 -2.14
C GLU A 122 -9.66 10.35 -1.21
N LYS A 123 -9.52 10.06 0.08
CA LYS A 123 -9.08 11.05 1.07
C LYS A 123 -7.65 11.52 0.81
N THR A 124 -6.76 10.62 0.44
CA THR A 124 -5.35 10.94 0.24
C THR A 124 -5.06 11.65 -1.08
N VAL A 125 -5.91 11.47 -2.10
CA VAL A 125 -5.79 12.21 -3.36
C VAL A 125 -5.92 13.73 -3.15
N ARG A 126 -6.68 14.14 -2.14
CA ARG A 126 -6.85 15.57 -1.82
C ARG A 126 -5.65 16.16 -1.09
N MET A 127 -4.71 15.32 -0.66
CA MET A 127 -3.52 15.78 0.06
C MET A 127 -2.44 16.19 -0.92
N LYS A 128 -1.58 17.13 -0.50
CA LYS A 128 -0.47 17.56 -1.34
C LYS A 128 0.41 16.37 -1.70
N GLU A 129 0.74 16.26 -2.98
CA GLU A 129 1.49 15.14 -3.56
C GLU A 129 2.76 14.79 -2.80
N ASN A 130 3.37 15.75 -2.12
CA ASN A 130 4.67 15.59 -1.47
C ASN A 130 4.62 14.89 -0.12
N MET A 131 3.45 14.58 0.42
CA MET A 131 3.35 14.03 1.78
C MET A 131 3.98 12.66 1.92
N PHE A 132 3.86 11.83 0.90
CA PHE A 132 4.48 10.51 0.92
C PHE A 132 5.92 10.57 0.40
N ASP A 133 6.20 11.44 -0.57
CA ASP A 133 7.49 11.51 -1.26
C ASP A 133 8.65 11.85 -0.33
N GLN A 134 8.47 12.82 0.55
CA GLN A 134 9.54 13.26 1.45
C GLN A 134 9.93 12.19 2.47
N ARG A 135 9.01 11.29 2.81
CA ARG A 135 9.21 10.32 3.87
C ARG A 135 9.77 9.00 3.36
N TYR A 136 9.41 8.61 2.14
CA TYR A 136 9.65 7.24 1.65
C TYR A 136 10.72 7.17 0.56
N VAL A 137 11.03 8.27 -0.12
CA VAL A 137 12.10 8.32 -1.13
C VAL A 137 13.45 7.94 -0.52
N ILE A 138 13.68 8.30 0.75
CA ILE A 138 14.93 7.99 1.45
C ILE A 138 15.10 6.49 1.69
N ALA A 139 14.01 5.73 1.73
CA ALA A 139 14.05 4.28 1.93
C ALA A 139 14.47 3.51 0.66
N LEU A 140 14.55 4.20 -0.45
CA LEU A 140 14.97 3.64 -1.72
C LEU A 140 16.47 3.79 -1.93
#